data_8cd203ff27cd7593327eb7d3c466180a
#
_entry.id   8cd203ff27cd7593327eb7d3c466180a
#
_cell.length_a   1.000
_cell.length_b   1.000
_cell.length_c   1.000
_cell.angle_alpha   90.00
_cell.angle_beta   90.00
_cell.angle_gamma   90.00
#
_symmetry.space_group_name_H-M   'P 1'
#
loop_
_entity.id
_entity.type
_entity.pdbx_description
1 polymer ?
#
loop_
_entity_poly.entity_id
_entity_poly.type
_entity_poly.pdbx_seq_one_letter_code
_entity_poly.pdbx_strand_id
1 'polypeptide(L)'
;MERTRRQVLLAAATAGGIGATAGCLGEPDGGETQTSETTAQSSFFVFGDIADHVAGDAAASELLVPVGQHGHGWEPGPRIREDVRGADLFVHGMEGFQPWVDDIRSDLGTDGASVA
;
A
#
# COMPACT_ATOMS: atom_id res chain seq x y z
N MET A 1 21.43 -31.61 18.91
CA MET A 1 20.76 -31.66 17.57
C MET A 1 20.15 -30.32 17.28
N GLU A 2 20.73 -29.59 16.39
CA GLU A 2 20.15 -28.30 15.93
C GLU A 2 19.01 -28.60 14.98
N ARG A 3 17.80 -28.24 15.39
CA ARG A 3 16.62 -28.29 14.52
C ARG A 3 16.58 -27.05 13.68
N THR A 4 16.65 -27.22 12.38
CA THR A 4 16.52 -26.09 11.44
C THR A 4 15.09 -25.54 11.48
N ARG A 5 14.94 -24.22 11.25
CA ARG A 5 13.63 -23.52 11.24
C ARG A 5 12.60 -24.22 10.34
N ARG A 6 13.07 -24.86 9.28
CA ARG A 6 12.25 -25.63 8.35
C ARG A 6 11.65 -26.89 8.97
N GLN A 7 12.38 -27.55 9.86
CA GLN A 7 11.90 -28.75 10.54
C GLN A 7 10.89 -28.43 11.63
N VAL A 8 10.99 -27.24 12.26
CA VAL A 8 10.00 -26.78 13.25
C VAL A 8 8.66 -26.49 12.58
N LEU A 9 8.67 -25.91 11.39
CA LEU A 9 7.44 -25.62 10.64
C LEU A 9 6.73 -26.90 10.14
N LEU A 10 7.48 -27.94 9.78
CA LEU A 10 6.93 -29.22 9.36
C LEU A 10 6.38 -30.05 10.56
N ALA A 11 6.94 -29.88 11.74
CA ALA A 11 6.45 -30.57 12.92
C ALA A 11 5.14 -29.97 13.49
N ALA A 12 4.87 -28.70 13.22
CA ALA A 12 3.63 -28.05 13.63
C ALA A 12 2.41 -28.46 12.80
N ALA A 13 2.64 -29.05 11.63
CA ALA A 13 1.56 -29.44 10.70
C ALA A 13 0.92 -30.79 11.01
N THR A 14 1.50 -31.60 11.92
CA THR A 14 1.04 -32.99 12.19
C THR A 14 0.35 -33.21 13.55
N ALA A 15 0.21 -32.18 14.37
CA ALA A 15 -0.34 -32.29 15.72
C ALA A 15 -1.57 -31.40 15.98
N GLY A 16 -2.45 -31.25 15.02
CA GLY A 16 -3.65 -30.45 15.18
C GLY A 16 -4.84 -31.05 14.47
N GLY A 17 -5.53 -31.95 15.14
CA GLY A 17 -6.85 -32.38 14.71
C GLY A 17 -7.85 -31.22 14.83
N ILE A 18 -8.66 -31.10 13.80
CA ILE A 18 -10.03 -30.53 13.79
C ILE A 18 -10.26 -29.40 14.79
N GLY A 19 -10.05 -28.18 14.37
CA GLY A 19 -10.43 -26.99 15.14
C GLY A 19 -10.35 -25.75 14.28
N ALA A 20 -11.49 -25.37 13.74
CA ALA A 20 -11.87 -24.04 13.26
C ALA A 20 -10.76 -23.25 12.55
N THR A 21 -10.55 -23.49 11.29
CA THR A 21 -10.03 -22.48 10.38
C THR A 21 -11.09 -21.40 10.23
N ALA A 22 -11.06 -20.41 11.12
CA ALA A 22 -11.65 -19.12 10.82
C ALA A 22 -10.76 -18.40 9.80
N GLY A 23 -10.50 -19.06 8.69
CA GLY A 23 -10.05 -18.44 7.48
C GLY A 23 -11.29 -18.09 6.72
N CYS A 24 -11.48 -16.85 6.35
CA CYS A 24 -12.52 -16.38 5.46
C CYS A 24 -12.43 -17.11 4.13
N LEU A 25 -13.01 -18.32 4.07
CA LEU A 25 -13.51 -18.90 2.83
C LEU A 25 -14.92 -18.35 2.67
N GLY A 26 -15.02 -17.08 2.28
CA GLY A 26 -16.23 -16.58 1.68
C GLY A 26 -16.46 -17.41 0.44
N GLU A 27 -17.61 -18.10 0.40
CA GLU A 27 -18.12 -18.74 -0.79
C GLU A 27 -18.11 -17.73 -1.95
N PRO A 28 -17.78 -18.15 -3.16
CA PRO A 28 -17.98 -17.32 -4.33
C PRO A 28 -19.48 -17.29 -4.61
N ASP A 29 -20.18 -16.43 -3.90
CA ASP A 29 -21.53 -16.06 -4.30
C ASP A 29 -21.36 -15.17 -5.53
N GLY A 30 -21.96 -15.59 -6.67
CA GLY A 30 -21.83 -14.97 -7.97
C GLY A 30 -22.49 -13.60 -8.07
N GLY A 31 -22.02 -12.66 -7.25
CA GLY A 31 -22.22 -11.25 -7.41
C GLY A 31 -20.99 -10.69 -8.10
N GLU A 32 -21.18 -9.96 -9.19
CA GLU A 32 -20.16 -9.15 -9.82
C GLU A 32 -19.50 -8.29 -8.74
N THR A 33 -18.40 -8.79 -8.18
CA THR A 33 -17.50 -8.01 -7.38
C THR A 33 -16.88 -7.04 -8.38
N GLN A 34 -17.38 -5.81 -8.42
CA GLN A 34 -16.56 -4.72 -8.87
C GLN A 34 -15.38 -4.72 -7.92
N THR A 35 -14.31 -5.37 -8.33
CA THR A 35 -13.01 -5.17 -7.72
C THR A 35 -12.66 -3.73 -8.03
N SER A 36 -13.04 -2.82 -7.13
CA SER A 36 -12.42 -1.50 -7.12
C SER A 36 -10.95 -1.79 -6.92
N GLU A 37 -10.19 -1.56 -7.98
CA GLU A 37 -8.75 -1.76 -7.98
C GLU A 37 -8.19 -0.86 -6.87
N THR A 38 -7.58 -1.48 -5.86
CA THR A 38 -6.92 -0.73 -4.80
C THR A 38 -5.77 0.05 -5.39
N THR A 39 -5.72 1.34 -5.12
CA THR A 39 -4.73 2.25 -5.68
C THR A 39 -3.83 2.82 -4.61
N ALA A 40 -2.52 2.81 -4.88
CA ALA A 40 -1.50 3.44 -4.08
C ALA A 40 -0.83 4.57 -4.88
N GLN A 41 -0.79 5.77 -4.31
CA GLN A 41 -0.09 6.92 -4.88
C GLN A 41 1.18 7.18 -4.08
N SER A 42 2.30 7.37 -4.77
CA SER A 42 3.60 7.59 -4.12
C SER A 42 4.17 8.96 -4.46
N SER A 43 4.66 9.67 -3.44
CA SER A 43 5.17 11.03 -3.59
C SER A 43 6.57 11.13 -4.18
N PHE A 44 7.34 10.05 -4.19
CA PHE A 44 8.73 10.04 -4.64
C PHE A 44 9.11 8.67 -5.20
N PHE A 45 10.08 8.63 -6.12
CA PHE A 45 10.41 7.41 -6.86
C PHE A 45 10.83 6.22 -5.97
N VAL A 46 11.55 6.47 -4.88
CA VAL A 46 11.96 5.41 -3.93
C VAL A 46 10.74 4.77 -3.27
N PHE A 47 9.78 5.59 -2.88
CA PHE A 47 8.53 5.10 -2.28
C PHE A 47 7.66 4.40 -3.31
N GLY A 48 7.67 4.89 -4.56
CA GLY A 48 6.98 4.26 -5.68
C GLY A 48 7.53 2.87 -5.98
N ASP A 49 8.84 2.72 -6.02
CA ASP A 49 9.50 1.44 -6.25
C ASP A 49 9.17 0.43 -5.13
N ILE A 50 9.22 0.85 -3.88
CA ILE A 50 8.85 0.01 -2.74
C ILE A 50 7.37 -0.36 -2.80
N ALA A 51 6.49 0.60 -3.06
CA ALA A 51 5.06 0.38 -3.14
C ALA A 51 4.70 -0.62 -4.25
N ASP A 52 5.30 -0.48 -5.41
CA ASP A 52 5.11 -1.38 -6.56
C ASP A 52 5.54 -2.81 -6.22
N HIS A 53 6.71 -2.99 -5.63
CA HIS A 53 7.20 -4.30 -5.22
C HIS A 53 6.35 -4.97 -4.12
N VAL A 54 5.80 -4.18 -3.21
CA VAL A 54 4.94 -4.71 -2.14
C VAL A 54 3.54 -5.00 -2.65
N ALA A 55 3.01 -4.14 -3.49
CA ALA A 55 1.67 -4.27 -4.05
C ALA A 55 1.56 -5.49 -5.00
N GLY A 56 2.59 -5.73 -5.83
CA GLY A 56 2.54 -6.77 -6.85
C GLY A 56 1.27 -6.66 -7.69
N ASP A 57 0.52 -7.74 -7.80
CA ASP A 57 -0.75 -7.79 -8.54
C ASP A 57 -1.97 -7.41 -7.67
N ALA A 58 -1.77 -7.08 -6.39
CA ALA A 58 -2.87 -6.84 -5.46
C ALA A 58 -3.39 -5.38 -5.49
N ALA A 59 -2.58 -4.44 -5.96
CA ALA A 59 -2.93 -3.03 -6.05
C ALA A 59 -2.19 -2.35 -7.21
N ALA A 60 -2.80 -1.30 -7.75
CA ALA A 60 -2.11 -0.42 -8.69
C ALA A 60 -1.23 0.57 -7.92
N SER A 61 0.02 0.71 -8.34
CA SER A 61 0.97 1.67 -7.76
C SER A 61 1.33 2.73 -8.78
N GLU A 62 1.16 4.00 -8.43
CA GLU A 62 1.43 5.13 -9.30
C GLU A 62 2.38 6.13 -8.64
N LEU A 63 3.26 6.72 -9.42
CA LEU A 63 4.20 7.73 -8.97
C LEU A 63 3.72 9.12 -9.38
N LEU A 64 3.54 10.02 -8.39
CA LEU A 64 3.05 11.38 -8.63
C LEU A 64 4.10 12.30 -9.24
N VAL A 65 5.33 12.24 -8.73
CA VAL A 65 6.44 13.05 -9.26
C VAL A 65 7.06 12.34 -10.45
N PRO A 66 7.11 12.94 -11.64
CA PRO A 66 7.72 12.33 -12.81
C PRO A 66 9.17 11.91 -12.57
N VAL A 67 9.56 10.76 -13.11
CA VAL A 67 10.94 10.27 -13.03
C VAL A 67 11.91 11.31 -13.57
N GLY A 68 12.97 11.59 -12.84
CA GLY A 68 14.00 12.58 -13.21
C GLY A 68 13.72 13.98 -12.64
N GLN A 69 12.60 14.20 -11.98
CA GLN A 69 12.36 15.44 -11.26
C GLN A 69 12.70 15.31 -9.78
N HIS A 70 13.26 16.38 -9.21
CA HIS A 70 13.55 16.43 -7.79
C HIS A 70 12.30 16.76 -6.99
N GLY A 71 11.86 15.84 -6.14
CA GLY A 71 10.63 15.97 -5.38
C GLY A 71 10.55 17.20 -4.45
N HIS A 72 11.68 17.76 -4.05
CA HIS A 72 11.73 18.90 -3.11
C HIS A 72 11.24 20.22 -3.71
N GLY A 73 11.52 20.47 -4.95
CA GLY A 73 11.16 21.71 -5.65
C GLY A 73 10.02 21.55 -6.65
N TRP A 74 9.42 20.39 -6.67
CA TRP A 74 8.30 20.12 -7.55
C TRP A 74 6.99 20.64 -6.96
N GLU A 75 6.22 21.36 -7.75
CA GLU A 75 4.91 21.85 -7.34
C GLU A 75 3.81 21.06 -8.05
N PRO A 76 2.91 20.44 -7.28
CA PRO A 76 1.83 19.65 -7.86
C PRO A 76 0.79 20.55 -8.54
N GLY A 77 0.35 20.13 -9.71
CA GLY A 77 -0.84 20.70 -10.33
C GLY A 77 -2.11 20.35 -9.54
N PRO A 78 -3.24 20.99 -9.83
CA PRO A 78 -4.50 20.78 -9.08
C PRO A 78 -5.00 19.33 -9.12
N ARG A 79 -4.72 18.61 -10.20
CA ARG A 79 -5.10 17.20 -10.37
C ARG A 79 -4.45 16.27 -9.35
N ILE A 80 -3.22 16.54 -8.93
CA ILE A 80 -2.49 15.71 -7.97
C ILE A 80 -3.21 15.60 -6.63
N ARG A 81 -3.84 16.69 -6.17
CA ARG A 81 -4.63 16.67 -4.94
C ARG A 81 -5.86 15.76 -5.06
N GLU A 82 -6.46 15.70 -6.24
CA GLU A 82 -7.60 14.82 -6.51
C GLU A 82 -7.15 13.37 -6.60
N ASP A 83 -6.04 13.10 -7.26
CA ASP A 83 -5.45 11.76 -7.38
C ASP A 83 -5.12 11.18 -5.99
N VAL A 84 -4.52 11.99 -5.10
CA VAL A 84 -4.25 11.58 -3.72
C VAL A 84 -5.53 11.34 -2.92
N ARG A 85 -6.57 12.18 -3.09
CA ARG A 85 -7.86 11.96 -2.41
C ARG A 85 -8.58 10.71 -2.86
N GLY A 86 -8.43 10.36 -4.13
CA GLY A 86 -9.03 9.16 -4.71
C GLY A 86 -8.28 7.87 -4.43
N ALA A 87 -7.06 7.94 -3.93
CA ALA A 87 -6.25 6.78 -3.63
C ALA A 87 -6.65 6.13 -2.29
N ASP A 88 -6.51 4.82 -2.21
CA ASP A 88 -6.70 4.07 -0.97
C ASP A 88 -5.50 4.21 -0.04
N LEU A 89 -4.32 4.43 -0.62
CA LEU A 89 -3.06 4.58 0.11
C LEU A 89 -2.22 5.71 -0.49
N PHE A 90 -1.67 6.55 0.37
CA PHE A 90 -0.68 7.56 -0.01
C PHE A 90 0.65 7.29 0.70
N VAL A 91 1.68 6.96 -0.08
CA VAL A 91 3.02 6.63 0.41
C VAL A 91 3.93 7.85 0.24
N HIS A 92 4.48 8.33 1.34
CA HIS A 92 5.27 9.56 1.35
C HIS A 92 6.40 9.51 2.39
N GLY A 93 7.29 10.48 2.35
CA GLY A 93 8.38 10.63 3.32
C GLY A 93 7.94 11.34 4.59
N MET A 94 8.93 11.55 5.47
CA MET A 94 8.74 12.27 6.73
C MET A 94 8.30 13.72 6.51
N GLU A 95 7.71 14.32 7.52
CA GLU A 95 7.35 15.73 7.55
C GLU A 95 8.56 16.63 7.23
N GLY A 96 8.34 17.64 6.40
CA GLY A 96 9.37 18.55 5.92
C GLY A 96 10.23 18.03 4.77
N PHE A 97 10.07 16.76 4.37
CA PHE A 97 10.81 16.20 3.22
C PHE A 97 10.31 16.77 1.89
N GLN A 98 9.00 16.87 1.75
CA GLN A 98 8.33 17.47 0.58
C GLN A 98 7.22 18.41 1.06
N PRO A 99 7.43 19.73 1.08
CA PRO A 99 6.44 20.68 1.62
C PRO A 99 5.05 20.57 0.99
N TRP A 100 4.98 20.27 -0.31
CA TRP A 100 3.71 20.06 -1.00
C TRP A 100 2.93 18.83 -0.50
N VAL A 101 3.65 17.80 -0.02
CA VAL A 101 3.04 16.62 0.62
C VAL A 101 2.42 17.01 1.96
N ASP A 102 3.15 17.80 2.75
CA ASP A 102 2.65 18.27 4.05
C ASP A 102 1.39 19.13 3.87
N ASP A 103 1.34 19.97 2.83
CA ASP A 103 0.16 20.76 2.48
C ASP A 103 -1.03 19.85 2.11
N ILE A 104 -0.83 18.85 1.26
CA ILE A 104 -1.88 17.91 0.89
C ILE A 104 -2.38 17.14 2.11
N ARG A 105 -1.49 16.65 2.96
CA ARG A 105 -1.85 15.93 4.19
C ARG A 105 -2.67 16.80 5.14
N SER A 106 -2.30 18.06 5.26
CA SER A 106 -3.06 19.03 6.06
C SER A 106 -4.48 19.23 5.53
N ASP A 107 -4.63 19.29 4.21
CA ASP A 107 -5.94 19.44 3.55
C ASP A 107 -6.81 18.18 3.64
N LEU A 108 -6.19 16.99 3.63
CA LEU A 108 -6.91 15.71 3.76
C LEU A 108 -7.41 15.46 5.19
N GLY A 109 -6.73 16.03 6.18
CA GLY A 109 -7.07 15.79 7.58
C GLY A 109 -6.94 14.31 7.97
N THR A 110 -7.93 13.81 8.71
CA THR A 110 -7.98 12.39 9.14
C THR A 110 -8.72 11.48 8.16
N ASP A 111 -9.24 12.01 7.06
CA ASP A 111 -10.11 11.27 6.13
C ASP A 111 -9.33 10.56 5.01
N GLY A 112 -8.03 10.77 4.92
CA GLY A 112 -7.17 10.15 3.91
C GLY A 112 -6.32 9.02 4.46
N ALA A 113 -6.20 7.92 3.71
CA ALA A 113 -5.21 6.89 4.00
C ALA A 113 -3.81 7.40 3.64
N SER A 114 -2.93 7.49 4.63
CA SER A 114 -1.54 7.87 4.39
C SER A 114 -0.58 7.07 5.26
N VAL A 115 0.58 6.76 4.71
CA VAL A 115 1.68 6.06 5.38
C VAL A 115 2.97 6.85 5.17
N ALA A 116 3.70 7.07 6.24
CA ALA A 116 5.01 7.70 6.20
C ALA A 116 6.13 6.67 6.29
#